data_550a09772628587c167fe63e90feb34d
#
_entry.id   550a09772628587c167fe63e90feb34d
#
_cell.length_a   1.000
_cell.length_b   1.000
_cell.length_c   1.000
_cell.angle_alpha   90.00
_cell.angle_beta   90.00
_cell.angle_gamma   90.00
#
_symmetry.space_group_name_H-M   'P 1'
#
loop_
_entity.id
_entity.type
_entity.pdbx_description
1 polymer ?
#
loop_
_entity_poly.entity_id
_entity_poly.type
_entity_poly.pdbx_seq_one_letter_code
_entity_poly.pdbx_strand_id
1 'polypeptide(L)'
;LKKKVLDFYKSIQPHAYHIEDAAMDNRIRGGKDLEMFIRSAKMLAREGVLTSSRPDVYRYEDQQHEEYEGIYKGYRKSYGFVIMLNDEDIYVAEQNKGTTMHNDKVRVRIVPSDYTKHKREGIIVDVIERANETIVGTYDRQQHFXPSDYTKHKREGIIVDVIERANETIVGTYDRQQHFGFVVPDDERIGTDIFVDLKDTLDARSGAKVLVKITKWPEGNKKPEGIITEILGYKGDVGLDINCIMANHKIPFAFPKEVIEASEKIDTIVHEDPKRWDLRDLQMVTIDGEDAKDLDDAVSGRKLPNGNYELGVHIADVSHYVTSGQPIDNEAYKRGTSVYLVDRVVPMLPEVLSNGICSLNAHEDRYAMTCMMEIDDSGTVVNYRIRPSIIHVGRRCSYKEVYKALEENIVPDDLVDFIPMLRDLAEISKILNRMRRRRGALDFDF
;
A
#
# COMPACT_ATOMS: atom_id res chain seq x y z
N LEU A 1 25.02 -38.16 1.88
CA LEU A 1 24.02 -39.25 1.94
C LEU A 1 23.34 -39.46 0.59
N LYS A 2 22.87 -38.39 -0.09
CA LYS A 2 22.21 -38.48 -1.42
C LYS A 2 23.02 -39.26 -2.44
N LYS A 3 24.33 -38.99 -2.52
CA LYS A 3 25.26 -39.75 -3.38
C LYS A 3 25.29 -41.24 -2.98
N LYS A 4 25.34 -41.54 -1.70
CA LYS A 4 25.37 -42.91 -1.18
C LYS A 4 24.10 -43.72 -1.54
N VAL A 5 22.93 -43.05 -1.48
CA VAL A 5 21.65 -43.63 -1.93
C VAL A 5 21.69 -43.95 -3.43
N LEU A 6 22.15 -42.99 -4.23
CA LEU A 6 22.22 -43.13 -5.70
C LEU A 6 23.17 -44.26 -6.07
N ASP A 7 24.35 -44.30 -5.48
CA ASP A 7 25.37 -45.32 -5.75
C ASP A 7 24.85 -46.73 -5.38
N PHE A 8 24.12 -46.86 -4.29
CA PHE A 8 23.48 -48.13 -3.90
C PHE A 8 22.48 -48.60 -4.97
N TYR A 9 21.50 -47.76 -5.35
CA TYR A 9 20.50 -48.15 -6.33
C TYR A 9 21.09 -48.39 -7.73
N LYS A 10 22.17 -47.72 -8.09
CA LYS A 10 22.93 -48.01 -9.31
C LYS A 10 23.58 -49.40 -9.27
N SER A 11 24.12 -49.77 -8.11
CA SER A 11 24.84 -51.02 -7.94
C SER A 11 23.95 -52.28 -8.01
N ILE A 12 22.65 -52.12 -7.73
CA ILE A 12 21.70 -53.24 -7.71
C ILE A 12 20.77 -53.29 -8.94
N GLN A 13 21.09 -52.46 -9.95
CA GLN A 13 20.31 -52.52 -11.22
C GLN A 13 20.21 -53.94 -11.77
N PRO A 14 19.05 -54.33 -12.36
CA PRO A 14 17.82 -53.56 -12.55
C PRO A 14 16.78 -53.75 -11.44
N HIS A 15 17.17 -54.22 -10.27
CA HIS A 15 16.28 -54.64 -9.21
C HIS A 15 15.70 -53.44 -8.43
N ALA A 16 14.41 -53.55 -8.07
CA ALA A 16 13.76 -52.63 -7.15
C ALA A 16 14.01 -53.08 -5.70
N TYR A 17 14.20 -52.13 -4.76
CA TYR A 17 14.59 -52.44 -3.40
C TYR A 17 13.92 -51.50 -2.41
N HIS A 18 13.46 -52.05 -1.26
CA HIS A 18 12.83 -51.25 -0.24
C HIS A 18 13.83 -50.30 0.44
N ILE A 19 13.43 -49.08 0.70
CA ILE A 19 14.35 -48.03 1.18
C ILE A 19 14.96 -48.35 2.56
N GLU A 20 14.20 -48.98 3.45
CA GLU A 20 14.69 -49.36 4.78
C GLU A 20 15.73 -50.51 4.67
N ASP A 21 15.48 -51.47 3.81
CA ASP A 21 16.46 -52.54 3.55
C ASP A 21 17.76 -51.97 2.90
N ALA A 22 17.61 -51.05 1.98
CA ALA A 22 18.72 -50.32 1.39
C ALA A 22 19.53 -49.56 2.44
N ALA A 23 18.86 -48.96 3.43
CA ALA A 23 19.54 -48.29 4.54
C ALA A 23 20.30 -49.30 5.42
N MET A 24 19.69 -50.43 5.71
CA MET A 24 20.35 -51.50 6.51
C MET A 24 21.60 -52.06 5.81
N ASP A 25 21.53 -52.34 4.50
CA ASP A 25 22.65 -52.81 3.71
C ASP A 25 23.78 -51.77 3.65
N ASN A 26 23.43 -50.48 3.75
CA ASN A 26 24.39 -49.40 3.87
C ASN A 26 24.86 -49.14 5.30
N ARG A 27 24.53 -50.06 6.27
CA ARG A 27 24.92 -50.01 7.69
C ARG A 27 24.32 -48.80 8.42
N ILE A 28 23.17 -48.30 7.98
CA ILE A 28 22.45 -47.22 8.62
C ILE A 28 21.28 -47.82 9.39
N ARG A 29 21.38 -47.86 10.73
CA ARG A 29 20.46 -48.64 11.59
C ARG A 29 19.44 -47.79 12.37
N GLY A 30 19.43 -46.48 12.22
CA GLY A 30 18.43 -45.64 12.90
C GLY A 30 18.86 -44.19 13.09
N GLY A 31 18.00 -43.44 13.80
CA GLY A 31 18.23 -42.05 14.14
C GLY A 31 18.17 -41.08 12.91
N LYS A 32 18.79 -39.95 13.09
CA LYS A 32 18.83 -38.89 12.06
C LYS A 32 19.39 -39.36 10.71
N ASP A 33 20.34 -40.30 10.70
CA ASP A 33 20.95 -40.80 9.50
C ASP A 33 19.97 -41.64 8.67
N LEU A 34 19.09 -42.43 9.32
CA LEU A 34 18.05 -43.19 8.62
C LEU A 34 17.01 -42.24 8.01
N GLU A 35 16.56 -41.25 8.77
CA GLU A 35 15.64 -40.23 8.26
C GLU A 35 16.22 -39.49 7.04
N MET A 36 17.48 -39.12 7.12
CA MET A 36 18.18 -38.44 6.01
C MET A 36 18.37 -39.33 4.81
N PHE A 37 18.60 -40.64 5.01
CA PHE A 37 18.71 -41.61 3.92
C PHE A 37 17.37 -41.77 3.19
N ILE A 38 16.27 -41.97 3.95
CA ILE A 38 14.90 -42.05 3.42
C ILE A 38 14.54 -40.78 2.65
N ARG A 39 14.80 -39.63 3.28
CA ARG A 39 14.54 -38.31 2.65
C ARG A 39 15.32 -38.13 1.33
N SER A 40 16.58 -38.63 1.29
CA SER A 40 17.39 -38.55 0.10
C SER A 40 16.84 -39.42 -1.04
N ALA A 41 16.36 -40.63 -0.74
CA ALA A 41 15.75 -41.51 -1.74
C ALA A 41 14.45 -40.92 -2.28
N LYS A 42 13.58 -40.39 -1.41
CA LYS A 42 12.35 -39.70 -1.80
C LYS A 42 12.64 -38.46 -2.68
N MET A 43 13.72 -37.77 -2.39
CA MET A 43 14.18 -36.62 -3.19
C MET A 43 14.64 -37.09 -4.57
N LEU A 44 15.46 -38.16 -4.65
CA LEU A 44 15.90 -38.75 -5.93
C LEU A 44 14.72 -39.26 -6.76
N ALA A 45 13.69 -39.80 -6.11
CA ALA A 45 12.49 -40.26 -6.82
C ALA A 45 11.68 -39.02 -7.35
N ARG A 46 11.57 -37.97 -6.59
CA ARG A 46 10.94 -36.72 -7.06
C ARG A 46 11.72 -36.08 -8.22
N GLU A 47 13.03 -36.24 -8.22
CA GLU A 47 13.88 -35.74 -9.30
C GLU A 47 13.87 -36.66 -10.53
N GLY A 48 13.11 -37.77 -10.49
CA GLY A 48 13.03 -38.73 -11.58
C GLY A 48 14.26 -39.62 -11.75
N VAL A 49 15.20 -39.55 -10.78
CA VAL A 49 16.45 -40.36 -10.82
C VAL A 49 16.19 -41.79 -10.35
N LEU A 50 15.23 -41.97 -9.45
CA LEU A 50 14.74 -43.28 -9.03
C LEU A 50 13.25 -43.38 -9.43
N THR A 51 12.84 -44.54 -9.89
CA THR A 51 11.42 -44.83 -10.16
C THR A 51 10.84 -45.69 -9.02
N SER A 52 9.56 -45.52 -8.73
CA SER A 52 8.89 -46.25 -7.65
C SER A 52 7.67 -47.00 -8.22
N SER A 53 7.63 -48.30 -8.00
CA SER A 53 6.47 -49.15 -8.39
C SER A 53 5.51 -49.41 -7.22
N ARG A 54 5.95 -49.17 -5.98
CA ARG A 54 5.19 -49.34 -4.73
C ARG A 54 5.70 -48.36 -3.69
N PRO A 55 4.92 -47.98 -2.67
CA PRO A 55 5.42 -47.11 -1.60
C PRO A 55 6.75 -47.58 -1.03
N ASP A 56 7.71 -46.67 -0.96
CA ASP A 56 9.04 -46.86 -0.39
C ASP A 56 9.91 -47.97 -1.03
N VAL A 57 9.55 -48.47 -2.26
CA VAL A 57 10.32 -49.39 -3.07
C VAL A 57 10.82 -48.65 -4.32
N TYR A 58 12.13 -48.51 -4.47
CA TYR A 58 12.75 -47.75 -5.54
C TYR A 58 13.66 -48.60 -6.39
N ARG A 59 13.84 -48.21 -7.67
CA ARG A 59 14.85 -48.76 -8.57
C ARG A 59 15.50 -47.61 -9.35
N TYR A 60 16.76 -47.81 -9.71
CA TYR A 60 17.43 -46.92 -10.64
C TYR A 60 17.18 -47.42 -12.07
N GLU A 61 16.75 -46.52 -12.92
CA GLU A 61 16.65 -46.73 -14.35
C GLU A 61 17.55 -45.71 -15.05
N ASP A 62 18.37 -46.21 -15.97
CA ASP A 62 19.24 -45.33 -16.74
C ASP A 62 18.38 -44.65 -17.82
N GLN A 63 17.58 -43.70 -17.39
CA GLN A 63 16.83 -42.88 -18.34
C GLN A 63 17.74 -41.79 -18.87
N GLN A 64 17.82 -41.65 -20.16
CA GLN A 64 18.32 -40.43 -20.77
C GLN A 64 17.31 -39.33 -20.46
N HIS A 65 17.54 -38.60 -19.38
CA HIS A 65 16.71 -37.45 -19.05
C HIS A 65 16.94 -36.38 -20.10
N GLU A 66 15.87 -35.95 -20.77
CA GLU A 66 15.93 -34.84 -21.70
C GLU A 66 16.20 -33.57 -20.93
N GLU A 67 17.33 -32.93 -21.19
CA GLU A 67 17.71 -31.64 -20.63
C GLU A 67 17.67 -30.60 -21.75
N TYR A 68 17.17 -29.42 -21.38
CA TYR A 68 16.95 -28.30 -22.28
C TYR A 68 17.61 -27.05 -21.72
N GLU A 69 18.00 -26.12 -22.58
CA GLU A 69 18.49 -24.79 -22.19
C GLU A 69 17.47 -23.75 -22.57
N GLY A 70 17.24 -22.77 -21.68
CA GLY A 70 16.31 -21.69 -21.93
C GLY A 70 16.47 -20.56 -20.91
N ILE A 71 15.61 -19.56 -21.02
CA ILE A 71 15.61 -18.38 -20.13
C ILE A 71 14.50 -18.55 -19.08
N TYR A 72 14.87 -18.51 -17.81
CA TYR A 72 13.91 -18.62 -16.71
C TYR A 72 13.15 -17.30 -16.51
N LYS A 73 11.84 -17.34 -16.61
CA LYS A 73 10.96 -16.22 -16.30
C LYS A 73 10.20 -16.50 -15.00
N GLY A 74 10.64 -15.87 -13.92
CA GLY A 74 9.99 -15.97 -12.60
C GLY A 74 8.77 -15.07 -12.48
N TYR A 75 7.78 -15.51 -11.70
CA TYR A 75 6.55 -14.77 -11.38
C TYR A 75 6.46 -14.49 -9.87
N ARG A 76 5.65 -13.51 -9.48
CA ARG A 76 5.48 -13.09 -8.07
C ARG A 76 5.02 -14.21 -7.13
N LYS A 77 4.33 -15.22 -7.65
CA LYS A 77 3.85 -16.39 -6.88
C LYS A 77 4.89 -17.50 -6.70
N SER A 78 6.17 -17.15 -6.85
CA SER A 78 7.33 -18.04 -6.58
C SER A 78 7.51 -19.24 -7.54
N TYR A 79 6.75 -19.33 -8.61
CA TYR A 79 6.96 -20.28 -9.72
C TYR A 79 7.50 -19.52 -10.94
N GLY A 80 7.86 -20.27 -11.99
CA GLY A 80 8.27 -19.67 -13.25
C GLY A 80 8.17 -20.63 -14.41
N PHE A 81 8.64 -20.16 -15.56
CA PHE A 81 8.74 -20.96 -16.78
C PHE A 81 10.14 -20.80 -17.36
N VAL A 82 10.67 -21.87 -17.92
CA VAL A 82 11.83 -21.79 -18.79
C VAL A 82 11.30 -21.61 -20.21
N ILE A 83 11.56 -20.44 -20.78
CA ILE A 83 11.09 -20.05 -22.11
C ILE A 83 12.04 -20.68 -23.15
N MET A 84 11.46 -21.39 -24.08
CA MET A 84 12.15 -22.12 -25.13
C MET A 84 12.01 -21.38 -26.46
N LEU A 85 13.07 -21.35 -27.27
CA LEU A 85 13.06 -20.64 -28.57
C LEU A 85 12.14 -21.29 -29.60
N ASN A 86 12.07 -22.63 -29.61
CA ASN A 86 11.36 -23.39 -30.65
C ASN A 86 10.56 -24.57 -30.10
N ASP A 87 10.14 -24.52 -28.84
CA ASP A 87 9.41 -25.60 -28.17
C ASP A 87 8.47 -25.04 -27.10
N GLU A 88 7.63 -25.88 -26.53
CA GLU A 88 6.71 -25.48 -25.42
C GLU A 88 7.50 -25.12 -24.17
N ASP A 89 7.12 -24.02 -23.52
CA ASP A 89 7.70 -23.56 -22.26
C ASP A 89 7.56 -24.60 -21.15
N ILE A 90 8.60 -24.70 -20.32
CA ILE A 90 8.68 -25.70 -19.25
C ILE A 90 8.31 -25.02 -17.93
N TYR A 91 7.26 -25.46 -17.28
CA TYR A 91 6.84 -24.99 -15.94
C TYR A 91 7.86 -25.44 -14.89
N VAL A 92 8.23 -24.52 -13.98
CA VAL A 92 9.15 -24.79 -12.87
C VAL A 92 8.48 -24.34 -11.56
N ALA A 93 8.15 -25.29 -10.71
CA ALA A 93 7.60 -25.04 -9.38
C ALA A 93 8.66 -24.40 -8.47
N GLU A 94 8.22 -23.72 -7.40
CA GLU A 94 9.12 -23.04 -6.45
C GLU A 94 10.23 -23.94 -5.91
N GLN A 95 9.89 -25.15 -5.52
CA GLN A 95 10.87 -26.12 -4.97
C GLN A 95 11.88 -26.63 -6.02
N ASN A 96 11.58 -26.46 -7.29
CA ASN A 96 12.37 -26.96 -8.43
C ASN A 96 13.27 -25.91 -9.08
N LYS A 97 13.17 -24.64 -8.66
CA LYS A 97 13.94 -23.55 -9.28
C LYS A 97 15.36 -23.36 -8.71
N GLY A 98 15.66 -23.95 -7.55
CA GLY A 98 16.95 -23.77 -6.88
C GLY A 98 17.27 -22.30 -6.60
N THR A 99 18.47 -21.85 -7.01
CA THR A 99 18.94 -20.46 -6.82
C THR A 99 18.63 -19.54 -8.00
N THR A 100 17.87 -20.04 -9.00
CA THR A 100 17.60 -19.31 -10.26
C THR A 100 16.81 -18.03 -10.03
N MET A 101 17.19 -16.98 -10.75
CA MET A 101 16.53 -15.67 -10.76
C MET A 101 15.94 -15.36 -12.14
N HIS A 102 15.05 -14.38 -12.17
CA HIS A 102 14.40 -13.93 -13.41
C HIS A 102 15.44 -13.55 -14.48
N ASN A 103 15.25 -14.04 -15.67
CA ASN A 103 16.11 -13.90 -16.86
C ASN A 103 17.41 -14.73 -16.87
N ASP A 104 17.73 -15.46 -15.83
CA ASP A 104 18.89 -16.37 -15.87
C ASP A 104 18.77 -17.36 -17.03
N LYS A 105 19.87 -17.64 -17.73
CA LYS A 105 19.95 -18.74 -18.67
C LYS A 105 20.24 -20.03 -17.88
N VAL A 106 19.39 -21.03 -18.06
CA VAL A 106 19.38 -22.23 -17.22
C VAL A 106 19.36 -23.52 -18.05
N ARG A 107 19.79 -24.59 -17.43
CA ARG A 107 19.57 -25.97 -17.90
C ARG A 107 18.45 -26.57 -17.03
N VAL A 108 17.41 -27.08 -17.70
CA VAL A 108 16.21 -27.65 -17.06
C VAL A 108 16.05 -29.09 -17.51
N ARG A 109 15.72 -29.98 -16.58
CA ARG A 109 15.40 -31.39 -16.81
C ARG A 109 13.93 -31.63 -16.68
N ILE A 110 13.29 -32.28 -17.63
CA ILE A 110 11.88 -32.68 -17.58
C ILE A 110 11.70 -33.76 -16.51
N VAL A 111 10.64 -33.60 -15.71
CA VAL A 111 10.24 -34.59 -14.69
C VAL A 111 8.81 -35.04 -14.94
N PRO A 112 8.48 -36.31 -14.63
CA PRO A 112 7.09 -36.77 -14.69
C PRO A 112 6.18 -35.96 -13.77
N SER A 113 5.06 -35.46 -14.29
CA SER A 113 4.10 -34.67 -13.54
C SER A 113 2.73 -35.33 -13.54
N ASP A 114 2.32 -35.85 -12.39
CA ASP A 114 1.01 -36.47 -12.20
C ASP A 114 -0.11 -35.50 -11.79
N TYR A 115 0.23 -34.27 -11.44
CA TYR A 115 -0.69 -33.36 -10.73
C TYR A 115 -0.79 -31.92 -11.24
N THR A 116 -0.12 -31.57 -12.32
CA THR A 116 -0.16 -30.19 -12.81
C THR A 116 -1.00 -30.01 -14.06
N LYS A 117 -1.62 -28.86 -14.18
CA LYS A 117 -2.33 -28.42 -15.40
C LYS A 117 -1.37 -28.14 -16.57
N HIS A 118 -0.07 -28.22 -16.33
CA HIS A 118 0.97 -27.91 -17.32
C HIS A 118 1.47 -29.20 -17.95
N LYS A 119 1.59 -29.22 -19.25
CA LYS A 119 1.99 -30.39 -20.02
C LYS A 119 3.45 -30.83 -19.76
N ARG A 120 4.34 -29.87 -19.44
CA ARG A 120 5.77 -30.13 -19.16
C ARG A 120 6.19 -29.44 -17.87
N GLU A 121 6.66 -30.20 -16.90
CA GLU A 121 7.26 -29.69 -15.67
C GLU A 121 8.75 -30.03 -15.64
N GLY A 122 9.57 -29.11 -15.11
CA GLY A 122 11.00 -29.28 -15.03
C GLY A 122 11.62 -28.88 -13.70
N ILE A 123 12.83 -29.40 -13.48
CA ILE A 123 13.71 -29.01 -12.36
C ILE A 123 14.92 -28.31 -12.97
N ILE A 124 15.27 -27.15 -12.45
CA ILE A 124 16.52 -26.46 -12.85
C ILE A 124 17.69 -27.27 -12.33
N VAL A 125 18.52 -27.75 -13.27
CA VAL A 125 19.71 -28.55 -12.97
C VAL A 125 20.90 -27.64 -12.73
N ASP A 126 21.01 -26.56 -13.53
CA ASP A 126 22.15 -25.66 -13.48
C ASP A 126 21.75 -24.24 -13.96
N VAL A 127 22.44 -23.23 -13.45
CA VAL A 127 22.35 -21.85 -13.96
C VAL A 127 23.60 -21.60 -14.81
N ILE A 128 23.39 -21.56 -16.11
CA ILE A 128 24.46 -21.43 -17.11
C ILE A 128 25.03 -20.01 -17.10
N GLU A 129 24.13 -19.00 -17.00
CA GLU A 129 24.52 -17.59 -17.04
C GLU A 129 23.57 -16.78 -16.17
N ARG A 130 24.11 -15.93 -15.31
CA ARG A 130 23.35 -15.01 -14.49
C ARG A 130 22.99 -13.73 -15.26
N ALA A 131 21.73 -13.43 -15.38
CA ALA A 131 21.27 -12.17 -15.98
C ALA A 131 21.38 -11.00 -15.01
N ASN A 132 21.32 -11.26 -13.71
CA ASN A 132 21.21 -10.24 -12.67
C ASN A 132 22.34 -10.40 -11.64
N GLU A 133 23.50 -9.82 -11.93
CA GLU A 133 24.63 -9.77 -10.99
C GLU A 133 24.37 -8.70 -9.92
N THR A 134 23.70 -7.62 -10.31
CA THR A 134 23.27 -6.55 -9.39
C THR A 134 21.77 -6.34 -9.51
N ILE A 135 21.12 -6.06 -8.39
CA ILE A 135 19.68 -5.76 -8.32
C ILE A 135 19.45 -4.44 -7.57
N VAL A 136 18.46 -3.68 -8.05
CA VAL A 136 17.95 -2.51 -7.36
C VAL A 136 16.79 -2.95 -6.45
N GLY A 137 16.82 -2.53 -5.21
CA GLY A 137 15.76 -2.85 -4.25
C GLY A 137 15.78 -1.90 -3.06
N THR A 138 14.72 -1.94 -2.29
CA THR A 138 14.64 -1.21 -1.03
C THR A 138 15.20 -2.09 0.09
N TYR A 139 16.18 -1.56 0.82
CA TYR A 139 16.73 -2.24 2.00
C TYR A 139 15.81 -1.98 3.19
N ASP A 140 15.31 -3.05 3.79
CA ASP A 140 14.52 -3.01 5.04
C ASP A 140 15.26 -3.82 6.11
N ARG A 141 15.77 -3.13 7.13
CA ARG A 141 16.46 -3.75 8.25
C ARG A 141 15.42 -4.30 9.24
N GLN A 142 15.38 -5.61 9.40
CA GLN A 142 14.49 -6.26 10.34
C GLN A 142 15.22 -6.60 11.65
N GLN A 143 14.54 -6.39 12.78
CA GLN A 143 15.18 -6.45 14.11
C GLN A 143 15.44 -7.84 14.67
N HIS A 144 14.62 -8.82 14.40
CA HIS A 144 14.69 -10.12 15.06
C HIS A 144 14.81 -11.27 14.06
N PHE A 145 16.07 -11.56 13.69
CA PHE A 145 16.37 -12.80 12.98
C PHE A 145 17.33 -13.67 13.78
N UNK A 146 16.94 -14.58 14.26
CA UNK A 146 17.58 -15.21 14.70
C UNK A 146 18.26 -15.78 13.93
N PRO A 147 19.34 -16.02 13.90
CA PRO A 147 20.13 -16.56 12.80
C PRO A 147 19.91 -18.05 12.52
N SER A 148 19.23 -18.74 13.40
CA SER A 148 19.18 -20.21 13.37
C SER A 148 18.24 -20.80 12.34
N ASP A 149 17.22 -20.06 11.89
CA ASP A 149 16.16 -20.64 11.03
C ASP A 149 16.29 -20.31 9.55
N TYR A 150 17.26 -19.46 9.18
CA TYR A 150 17.29 -18.87 7.84
C TYR A 150 18.48 -19.27 6.96
N THR A 151 19.37 -20.12 7.46
CA THR A 151 20.66 -20.38 6.79
C THR A 151 20.64 -21.35 5.63
N LYS A 152 19.51 -22.02 5.34
CA LYS A 152 19.57 -23.10 4.32
C LYS A 152 19.23 -22.70 2.89
N HIS A 153 18.58 -21.56 2.66
CA HIS A 153 18.08 -21.24 1.29
C HIS A 153 18.03 -19.75 0.94
N LYS A 154 18.74 -18.86 1.66
CA LYS A 154 18.71 -17.43 1.36
C LYS A 154 19.90 -16.99 0.50
N ARG A 155 19.62 -16.10 -0.40
CA ARG A 155 20.61 -15.38 -1.18
C ARG A 155 21.21 -14.29 -0.31
N GLU A 156 22.52 -14.23 -0.23
CA GLU A 156 23.26 -13.17 0.45
C GLU A 156 23.75 -12.16 -0.60
N GLY A 157 23.74 -10.90 -0.25
CA GLY A 157 24.22 -9.83 -1.11
C GLY A 157 24.96 -8.77 -0.34
N ILE A 158 25.80 -8.05 -1.03
CA ILE A 158 26.52 -6.90 -0.52
C ILE A 158 25.91 -5.67 -1.16
N ILE A 159 25.58 -4.66 -0.36
CA ILE A 159 25.13 -3.36 -0.89
C ILE A 159 26.35 -2.68 -1.53
N VAL A 160 26.29 -2.47 -2.83
CA VAL A 160 27.39 -1.85 -3.59
C VAL A 160 27.24 -0.33 -3.67
N ASP A 161 26.01 0.17 -3.62
CA ASP A 161 25.74 1.62 -3.65
C ASP A 161 24.36 1.92 -3.03
N VAL A 162 24.17 3.15 -2.55
CA VAL A 162 22.91 3.67 -2.06
C VAL A 162 22.40 4.73 -3.06
N ILE A 163 21.43 4.35 -3.87
CA ILE A 163 20.88 5.19 -4.94
C ILE A 163 20.07 6.36 -4.36
N GLU A 164 19.28 6.09 -3.32
CA GLU A 164 18.40 7.06 -2.70
C GLU A 164 18.28 6.80 -1.19
N ARG A 165 18.34 7.86 -0.40
CA ARG A 165 18.17 7.81 1.06
C ARG A 165 16.69 8.01 1.43
N ALA A 166 16.10 7.07 2.15
CA ALA A 166 14.72 7.17 2.66
C ALA A 166 14.63 8.12 3.86
N ASN A 167 15.68 8.19 4.68
CA ASN A 167 15.66 8.85 5.99
C ASN A 167 16.69 9.98 6.04
N GLU A 168 16.42 11.08 5.35
CA GLU A 168 17.25 12.30 5.47
C GLU A 168 17.01 13.02 6.79
N THR A 169 15.80 12.89 7.33
CA THR A 169 15.41 13.40 8.64
C THR A 169 14.93 12.26 9.53
N ILE A 170 15.22 12.34 10.82
CA ILE A 170 14.96 11.27 11.79
C ILE A 170 14.39 11.91 13.06
N VAL A 171 13.31 11.32 13.59
CA VAL A 171 12.77 11.65 14.91
C VAL A 171 13.51 10.84 15.96
N GLY A 172 13.89 11.47 17.05
CA GLY A 172 14.56 10.79 18.15
C GLY A 172 14.60 11.62 19.43
N THR A 173 15.21 11.05 20.43
CA THR A 173 15.41 11.71 21.73
C THR A 173 16.83 12.24 21.83
N TYR A 174 16.95 13.54 22.07
CA TYR A 174 18.25 14.19 22.23
C TYR A 174 18.82 13.93 23.62
N ASP A 175 20.07 13.49 23.68
CA ASP A 175 20.86 13.32 24.89
C ASP A 175 22.10 14.21 24.83
N ARG A 176 22.12 15.25 25.67
CA ARG A 176 23.20 16.23 25.75
C ARG A 176 24.33 15.72 26.63
N GLN A 177 25.54 15.81 26.12
CA GLN A 177 26.79 15.59 26.84
C GLN A 177 27.50 16.93 27.03
N GLN A 178 28.64 16.91 27.75
CA GLN A 178 29.39 18.13 28.09
C GLN A 178 29.82 18.94 26.85
N HIS A 179 30.28 18.27 25.79
CA HIS A 179 30.86 18.92 24.61
C HIS A 179 30.17 18.58 23.30
N PHE A 180 29.14 17.74 23.32
CA PHE A 180 28.39 17.30 22.16
C PHE A 180 27.06 16.71 22.62
N GLY A 181 26.26 16.20 21.70
CA GLY A 181 25.10 15.40 22.03
C GLY A 181 24.86 14.29 21.01
N PHE A 182 23.90 13.43 21.34
CA PHE A 182 23.42 12.39 20.45
C PHE A 182 21.91 12.46 20.34
N VAL A 183 21.40 12.13 19.17
CA VAL A 183 19.98 11.84 19.01
C VAL A 183 19.84 10.32 18.88
N VAL A 184 19.11 9.72 19.82
CA VAL A 184 18.76 8.30 19.81
C VAL A 184 17.47 8.16 18.98
N PRO A 185 17.52 7.53 17.80
CA PRO A 185 16.32 7.40 16.96
C PRO A 185 15.18 6.64 17.64
N ASP A 186 13.95 7.08 17.41
CA ASP A 186 12.76 6.36 17.89
C ASP A 186 12.53 5.08 17.07
N ASP A 187 12.93 5.06 15.81
CA ASP A 187 12.91 3.87 14.97
C ASP A 187 14.16 3.04 15.22
N GLU A 188 14.00 1.97 16.00
CA GLU A 188 15.10 1.05 16.37
C GLU A 188 15.79 0.42 15.15
N ARG A 189 15.14 0.36 13.99
CA ARG A 189 15.73 -0.15 12.74
C ARG A 189 16.90 0.70 12.24
N ILE A 190 17.00 1.97 12.66
CA ILE A 190 18.12 2.84 12.31
C ILE A 190 19.40 2.35 12.98
N GLY A 191 19.29 1.83 14.21
CA GLY A 191 20.35 1.05 14.87
C GLY A 191 21.65 1.78 15.21
N THR A 192 21.67 3.12 15.10
CA THR A 192 22.83 3.94 15.47
C THR A 192 22.39 5.34 15.88
N ASP A 193 23.00 5.87 16.93
CA ASP A 193 22.77 7.27 17.36
C ASP A 193 23.37 8.25 16.38
N ILE A 194 22.75 9.42 16.26
CA ILE A 194 23.24 10.51 15.41
C ILE A 194 23.99 11.52 16.27
N PHE A 195 25.24 11.78 15.95
CA PHE A 195 26.07 12.79 16.61
C PHE A 195 25.58 14.19 16.22
N VAL A 196 25.45 15.08 17.21
CA VAL A 196 25.06 16.49 17.00
C VAL A 196 26.03 17.40 17.76
N ASP A 197 26.65 18.35 17.06
CA ASP A 197 27.50 19.40 17.67
C ASP A 197 26.60 20.34 18.49
N LEU A 198 27.10 20.87 19.61
CA LEU A 198 26.32 21.77 20.47
C LEU A 198 25.77 23.01 19.76
N LYS A 199 26.48 23.53 18.77
CA LYS A 199 26.01 24.68 17.97
C LYS A 199 24.81 24.37 17.08
N ASP A 200 24.55 23.08 16.82
CA ASP A 200 23.52 22.58 15.88
C ASP A 200 22.31 21.97 16.62
N THR A 201 22.11 22.35 17.90
CA THR A 201 21.08 21.73 18.76
C THR A 201 19.81 22.55 18.93
N LEU A 202 19.71 23.77 18.38
CA LEU A 202 18.61 24.71 18.64
C LEU A 202 18.36 24.93 20.16
N ASP A 203 19.40 24.82 20.97
CA ASP A 203 19.32 24.88 22.45
C ASP A 203 18.44 23.80 23.09
N ALA A 204 18.26 22.67 22.42
CA ALA A 204 17.54 21.53 22.97
C ALA A 204 18.19 21.04 24.27
N ARG A 205 17.37 20.76 25.27
CA ARG A 205 17.81 20.12 26.55
C ARG A 205 17.70 18.57 26.40
N SER A 206 18.49 17.85 27.19
CA SER A 206 18.40 16.41 27.27
C SER A 206 16.96 15.97 27.53
N GLY A 207 16.52 14.95 26.81
CA GLY A 207 15.15 14.41 26.85
C GLY A 207 14.19 15.07 25.87
N ALA A 208 14.65 16.09 25.12
CA ALA A 208 13.84 16.68 24.05
C ALA A 208 13.56 15.64 22.95
N LYS A 209 12.33 15.55 22.48
CA LYS A 209 12.01 14.92 21.20
C LYS A 209 12.32 15.90 20.09
N VAL A 210 13.12 15.49 19.12
CA VAL A 210 13.66 16.37 18.08
C VAL A 210 13.54 15.73 16.70
N LEU A 211 13.49 16.57 15.69
CA LEU A 211 13.71 16.19 14.31
C LEU A 211 15.16 16.56 13.96
N VAL A 212 15.97 15.56 13.57
CA VAL A 212 17.37 15.75 13.19
C VAL A 212 17.55 15.48 11.70
N LYS A 213 18.20 16.38 10.99
CA LYS A 213 18.59 16.21 9.59
C LYS A 213 20.00 15.66 9.51
N ILE A 214 20.19 14.56 8.78
CA ILE A 214 21.51 13.96 8.58
C ILE A 214 22.34 14.84 7.65
N THR A 215 23.54 15.21 8.09
CA THR A 215 24.50 16.00 7.32
C THR A 215 25.69 15.18 6.85
N LYS A 216 26.03 14.11 7.60
CA LYS A 216 27.04 13.13 7.17
C LYS A 216 26.52 11.71 7.46
N TRP A 217 26.60 10.88 6.48
CA TRP A 217 26.18 9.48 6.59
C TRP A 217 27.25 8.63 7.29
N PRO A 218 26.86 7.50 7.92
CA PRO A 218 27.85 6.64 8.58
C PRO A 218 28.86 6.10 7.56
N GLU A 219 30.12 6.08 7.94
CA GLU A 219 31.23 5.62 7.11
C GLU A 219 32.17 4.77 7.95
N GLY A 220 32.31 3.50 7.62
CA GLY A 220 33.09 2.56 8.45
C GLY A 220 32.52 2.51 9.87
N ASN A 221 33.36 2.82 10.85
CA ASN A 221 32.97 2.84 12.28
C ASN A 221 32.50 4.22 12.76
N LYS A 222 32.39 5.22 11.89
CA LYS A 222 31.94 6.56 12.28
C LYS A 222 30.42 6.61 12.33
N LYS A 223 29.88 7.20 13.40
CA LYS A 223 28.44 7.46 13.53
C LYS A 223 28.01 8.55 12.52
N PRO A 224 26.74 8.57 12.12
CA PRO A 224 26.22 9.67 11.32
C PRO A 224 26.24 10.97 12.13
N GLU A 225 26.40 12.11 11.43
CA GLU A 225 26.31 13.44 12.04
C GLU A 225 25.03 14.13 11.51
N GLY A 226 24.43 14.97 12.35
CA GLY A 226 23.23 15.70 11.98
C GLY A 226 23.10 17.03 12.71
N ILE A 227 22.10 17.80 12.27
CA ILE A 227 21.68 19.06 12.90
C ILE A 227 20.23 18.93 13.35
N ILE A 228 19.90 19.39 14.55
CA ILE A 228 18.50 19.46 15.00
C ILE A 228 17.82 20.58 14.22
N THR A 229 16.76 20.24 13.48
CA THR A 229 15.99 21.21 12.70
C THR A 229 14.73 21.66 13.42
N GLU A 230 14.25 20.84 14.39
CA GLU A 230 13.03 21.16 15.13
C GLU A 230 13.02 20.46 16.50
N ILE A 231 12.54 21.15 17.52
CA ILE A 231 12.23 20.58 18.84
C ILE A 231 10.73 20.30 18.85
N LEU A 232 10.35 19.02 18.85
CA LEU A 232 8.94 18.57 18.78
C LEU A 232 8.25 18.71 20.15
N GLY A 233 9.01 18.71 21.24
CA GLY A 233 8.50 18.86 22.60
C GLY A 233 9.28 18.04 23.62
N TYR A 234 8.76 17.99 24.85
CA TYR A 234 9.34 17.25 25.98
C TYR A 234 8.35 16.25 26.55
N LYS A 235 8.85 15.22 27.19
CA LYS A 235 8.00 14.18 27.81
C LYS A 235 6.97 14.83 28.76
N GLY A 236 5.70 14.61 28.47
CA GLY A 236 4.56 15.17 29.21
C GLY A 236 3.87 16.33 28.51
N ASP A 237 4.44 16.85 27.44
CA ASP A 237 3.77 17.89 26.63
C ASP A 237 2.57 17.28 25.90
N VAL A 238 1.45 18.01 25.91
CA VAL A 238 0.22 17.61 25.22
C VAL A 238 0.45 17.57 23.71
N GLY A 239 0.10 16.47 23.08
CA GLY A 239 0.22 16.30 21.63
C GLY A 239 1.63 15.94 21.13
N LEU A 240 2.60 15.71 22.02
CA LEU A 240 3.97 15.36 21.63
C LEU A 240 4.02 14.11 20.74
N ASP A 241 3.27 13.08 21.09
CA ASP A 241 3.20 11.82 20.33
C ASP A 241 2.65 12.06 18.92
N ILE A 242 1.63 12.90 18.78
CA ILE A 242 1.08 13.29 17.46
C ILE A 242 2.14 14.07 16.66
N ASN A 243 2.86 15.00 17.29
CA ASN A 243 3.94 15.75 16.63
C ASN A 243 5.04 14.79 16.13
N CYS A 244 5.42 13.80 16.93
CA CYS A 244 6.41 12.79 16.52
C CYS A 244 5.91 11.94 15.35
N ILE A 245 4.63 11.55 15.35
CA ILE A 245 4.00 10.83 14.24
C ILE A 245 4.01 11.69 12.97
N MET A 246 3.61 12.95 13.07
CA MET A 246 3.63 13.88 11.94
C MET A 246 5.03 14.01 11.34
N ALA A 247 6.03 14.22 12.19
CA ALA A 247 7.43 14.37 11.76
C ALA A 247 7.96 13.08 11.09
N ASN A 248 7.66 11.90 11.66
CA ASN A 248 8.05 10.59 11.10
C ASN A 248 7.42 10.34 9.72
N HIS A 249 6.19 10.79 9.52
CA HIS A 249 5.49 10.64 8.24
C HIS A 249 5.68 11.83 7.29
N LYS A 250 6.55 12.79 7.66
CA LYS A 250 6.83 14.00 6.87
C LYS A 250 5.58 14.85 6.59
N ILE A 251 4.62 14.81 7.52
CA ILE A 251 3.40 15.63 7.44
C ILE A 251 3.78 17.07 7.86
N PRO A 252 3.55 18.06 7.00
CA PRO A 252 3.97 19.42 7.31
C PRO A 252 3.15 20.06 8.44
N PHE A 253 3.80 20.78 9.34
CA PHE A 253 3.15 21.45 10.48
C PHE A 253 2.46 22.76 10.08
N ALA A 254 2.91 23.41 9.03
CA ALA A 254 2.40 24.72 8.61
C ALA A 254 2.46 24.88 7.09
N PHE A 255 1.79 25.87 6.57
CA PHE A 255 1.91 26.26 5.16
C PHE A 255 3.14 27.18 4.98
N PRO A 256 3.83 27.08 3.84
CA PRO A 256 4.88 28.04 3.47
C PRO A 256 4.34 29.48 3.40
N LYS A 257 5.20 30.44 3.64
CA LYS A 257 4.84 31.89 3.66
C LYS A 257 4.18 32.33 2.36
N GLU A 258 4.71 31.91 1.20
CA GLU A 258 4.16 32.26 -0.11
C GLU A 258 2.73 31.71 -0.31
N VAL A 259 2.40 30.60 0.32
CA VAL A 259 1.06 30.02 0.28
C VAL A 259 0.10 30.84 1.13
N ILE A 260 0.54 31.25 2.33
CA ILE A 260 -0.25 32.11 3.23
C ILE A 260 -0.54 33.45 2.53
N GLU A 261 0.49 34.11 1.99
CA GLU A 261 0.35 35.38 1.26
C GLU A 261 -0.56 35.27 0.03
N ALA A 262 -0.53 34.12 -0.67
CA ALA A 262 -1.41 33.86 -1.79
C ALA A 262 -2.85 33.67 -1.33
N SER A 263 -3.06 32.97 -0.22
CA SER A 263 -4.38 32.70 0.32
C SER A 263 -5.09 33.96 0.83
N GLU A 264 -4.33 34.92 1.37
CA GLU A 264 -4.86 36.23 1.82
C GLU A 264 -5.41 37.11 0.68
N LYS A 265 -4.99 36.83 -0.56
CA LYS A 265 -5.40 37.59 -1.75
C LYS A 265 -6.62 36.99 -2.46
N ILE A 266 -7.13 35.85 -1.98
CA ILE A 266 -8.28 35.20 -2.61
C ILE A 266 -9.51 36.09 -2.42
N ASP A 267 -10.23 36.34 -3.53
CA ASP A 267 -11.52 36.98 -3.47
C ASP A 267 -12.57 36.00 -2.95
N THR A 268 -13.09 36.25 -1.76
CA THR A 268 -14.08 35.40 -1.09
C THR A 268 -15.52 35.80 -1.42
N ILE A 269 -15.73 36.73 -2.35
CA ILE A 269 -17.07 37.16 -2.80
C ILE A 269 -17.47 36.36 -4.04
N VAL A 270 -18.66 35.81 -4.05
CA VAL A 270 -19.23 35.14 -5.20
C VAL A 270 -19.87 36.20 -6.12
N HIS A 271 -19.33 36.33 -7.31
CA HIS A 271 -19.84 37.29 -8.31
C HIS A 271 -20.77 36.60 -9.32
N GLU A 272 -21.73 37.37 -9.85
CA GLU A 272 -22.59 36.90 -10.93
C GLU A 272 -21.76 36.53 -12.16
N ASP A 273 -22.00 35.35 -12.71
CA ASP A 273 -21.32 34.87 -13.94
C ASP A 273 -22.35 34.20 -14.87
N PRO A 274 -22.67 34.82 -16.02
CA PRO A 274 -23.68 34.26 -16.95
C PRO A 274 -23.26 32.92 -17.57
N LYS A 275 -22.00 32.50 -17.43
CA LYS A 275 -21.53 31.20 -17.90
C LYS A 275 -21.87 30.06 -16.92
N ARG A 276 -22.23 30.41 -15.69
CA ARG A 276 -22.59 29.45 -14.65
C ARG A 276 -24.10 29.26 -14.58
N TRP A 277 -24.53 28.05 -14.27
CA TRP A 277 -25.94 27.81 -13.89
C TRP A 277 -26.24 28.55 -12.58
N ASP A 278 -27.29 29.33 -12.56
CA ASP A 278 -27.83 29.84 -11.32
C ASP A 278 -28.79 28.80 -10.72
N LEU A 279 -28.35 28.15 -9.67
CA LEU A 279 -29.08 27.11 -8.94
C LEU A 279 -29.37 27.54 -7.50
N ARG A 280 -29.35 28.83 -7.20
CA ARG A 280 -29.58 29.35 -5.85
C ARG A 280 -31.00 29.07 -5.34
N ASP A 281 -31.96 28.97 -6.25
CA ASP A 281 -33.35 28.63 -5.91
C ASP A 281 -33.61 27.12 -5.79
N LEU A 282 -32.64 26.28 -6.14
CA LEU A 282 -32.77 24.82 -6.03
C LEU A 282 -32.57 24.37 -4.59
N GLN A 283 -33.56 23.67 -4.04
CA GLN A 283 -33.45 23.12 -2.68
C GLN A 283 -32.32 22.08 -2.65
N MET A 284 -31.35 22.26 -1.75
CA MET A 284 -30.22 21.35 -1.55
C MET A 284 -29.69 21.42 -0.12
N VAL A 285 -28.98 20.34 0.28
CA VAL A 285 -28.39 20.22 1.62
C VAL A 285 -26.98 19.65 1.50
N THR A 286 -26.15 19.94 2.52
CA THR A 286 -24.95 19.13 2.81
C THR A 286 -25.31 18.11 3.89
N ILE A 287 -24.69 16.90 3.87
CA ILE A 287 -24.91 15.84 4.87
C ILE A 287 -23.55 15.28 5.29
N ASP A 288 -23.09 15.62 6.48
CA ASP A 288 -21.72 15.35 6.94
C ASP A 288 -21.70 14.90 8.40
N GLY A 289 -20.50 14.71 8.93
CA GLY A 289 -20.29 14.53 10.37
C GLY A 289 -20.61 15.82 11.14
N GLU A 290 -20.99 15.70 12.40
CA GLU A 290 -21.37 16.86 13.24
C GLU A 290 -20.26 17.92 13.31
N ASP A 291 -19.01 17.50 13.34
CA ASP A 291 -17.83 18.37 13.49
C ASP A 291 -17.15 18.78 12.17
N ALA A 292 -17.66 18.33 11.02
CA ALA A 292 -17.08 18.65 9.71
C ALA A 292 -17.10 20.17 9.46
N LYS A 293 -16.03 20.70 8.89
CA LYS A 293 -15.92 22.14 8.53
C LYS A 293 -15.67 22.34 7.04
N ASP A 294 -15.17 21.31 6.40
CA ASP A 294 -14.82 21.22 4.99
C ASP A 294 -15.95 20.49 4.23
N LEU A 295 -17.02 21.22 3.96
CA LEU A 295 -18.22 20.69 3.31
C LEU A 295 -18.01 20.72 1.80
N ASP A 296 -17.47 19.63 1.24
CA ASP A 296 -17.04 19.57 -0.17
C ASP A 296 -18.20 19.35 -1.15
N ASP A 297 -19.29 18.71 -0.68
CA ASP A 297 -20.40 18.35 -1.54
C ASP A 297 -21.77 18.69 -0.95
N ALA A 298 -22.70 19.08 -1.82
CA ALA A 298 -24.10 19.23 -1.53
C ALA A 298 -24.92 18.38 -2.49
N VAL A 299 -26.11 17.99 -2.05
CA VAL A 299 -27.00 17.12 -2.83
C VAL A 299 -28.41 17.72 -2.92
N SER A 300 -29.04 17.51 -4.07
CA SER A 300 -30.45 17.79 -4.31
C SER A 300 -31.11 16.58 -4.95
N GLY A 301 -32.39 16.37 -4.72
CA GLY A 301 -33.08 15.22 -5.27
C GLY A 301 -34.57 15.39 -5.36
N ARG A 302 -35.18 14.84 -6.42
CA ARG A 302 -36.62 14.79 -6.54
C ARG A 302 -37.07 13.65 -7.46
N LYS A 303 -38.27 13.18 -7.24
CA LYS A 303 -38.91 12.24 -8.15
C LYS A 303 -39.48 12.98 -9.36
N LEU A 304 -39.27 12.44 -10.55
CA LEU A 304 -39.76 13.02 -11.82
C LEU A 304 -41.15 12.45 -12.18
N PRO A 305 -41.93 13.16 -13.04
CA PRO A 305 -43.24 12.68 -13.46
C PRO A 305 -43.21 11.34 -14.22
N ASN A 306 -42.08 11.02 -14.87
CA ASN A 306 -41.91 9.73 -15.59
C ASN A 306 -41.57 8.55 -14.67
N GLY A 307 -41.46 8.79 -13.38
CA GLY A 307 -41.12 7.76 -12.37
C GLY A 307 -39.64 7.67 -12.03
N ASN A 308 -38.75 8.24 -12.85
CA ASN A 308 -37.30 8.32 -12.59
C ASN A 308 -37.04 9.33 -11.46
N TYR A 309 -35.77 9.42 -11.06
CA TYR A 309 -35.31 10.43 -10.08
C TYR A 309 -34.32 11.39 -10.72
N GLU A 310 -34.39 12.63 -10.34
CA GLU A 310 -33.34 13.61 -10.62
C GLU A 310 -32.46 13.73 -9.38
N LEU A 311 -31.15 13.50 -9.55
CA LEU A 311 -30.15 13.67 -8.50
C LEU A 311 -29.19 14.78 -8.94
N GLY A 312 -29.08 15.82 -8.11
CA GLY A 312 -28.03 16.83 -8.25
C GLY A 312 -26.90 16.55 -7.26
N VAL A 313 -25.67 16.55 -7.78
CA VAL A 313 -24.45 16.51 -6.96
C VAL A 313 -23.67 17.78 -7.27
N HIS A 314 -23.40 18.56 -6.25
CA HIS A 314 -22.78 19.88 -6.35
C HIS A 314 -21.49 19.86 -5.56
N ILE A 315 -20.34 19.93 -6.26
CA ILE A 315 -19.01 19.88 -5.63
C ILE A 315 -18.42 21.28 -5.63
N ALA A 316 -17.85 21.73 -4.53
CA ALA A 316 -17.18 23.02 -4.44
C ALA A 316 -16.20 23.24 -5.59
N ASP A 317 -16.29 24.36 -6.31
CA ASP A 317 -15.42 24.65 -7.46
C ASP A 317 -14.06 25.19 -7.01
N VAL A 318 -13.28 24.32 -6.37
CA VAL A 318 -11.93 24.64 -5.87
C VAL A 318 -11.03 25.17 -7.00
N SER A 319 -11.19 24.63 -8.22
CA SER A 319 -10.36 25.00 -9.37
C SER A 319 -10.58 26.44 -9.84
N HIS A 320 -11.67 27.07 -9.44
CA HIS A 320 -11.89 28.52 -9.64
C HIS A 320 -10.86 29.36 -8.88
N TYR A 321 -10.52 28.92 -7.66
CA TYR A 321 -9.63 29.64 -6.75
C TYR A 321 -8.17 29.17 -6.83
N VAL A 322 -7.97 27.87 -7.02
CA VAL A 322 -6.65 27.23 -7.04
C VAL A 322 -6.26 26.92 -8.49
N THR A 323 -5.53 27.85 -9.08
CA THR A 323 -5.12 27.72 -10.49
C THR A 323 -3.75 27.05 -10.61
N SER A 324 -3.59 26.24 -11.67
CA SER A 324 -2.41 25.41 -11.88
C SER A 324 -1.11 26.23 -11.87
N GLY A 325 -0.10 25.72 -11.16
CA GLY A 325 1.25 26.31 -11.08
C GLY A 325 1.39 27.46 -10.09
N GLN A 326 0.31 27.86 -9.41
CA GLN A 326 0.38 28.90 -8.38
C GLN A 326 0.83 28.30 -7.04
N PRO A 327 1.29 29.14 -6.07
CA PRO A 327 1.83 28.61 -4.82
C PRO A 327 0.90 27.64 -4.08
N ILE A 328 -0.41 27.92 -4.05
CA ILE A 328 -1.39 27.06 -3.37
C ILE A 328 -1.49 25.70 -4.09
N ASP A 329 -1.55 25.70 -5.42
CA ASP A 329 -1.59 24.48 -6.24
C ASP A 329 -0.34 23.60 -6.02
N ASN A 330 0.83 24.24 -6.08
CA ASN A 330 2.10 23.54 -5.89
C ASN A 330 2.20 22.89 -4.50
N GLU A 331 1.74 23.58 -3.47
CA GLU A 331 1.72 23.04 -2.10
C GLU A 331 0.66 21.93 -1.95
N ALA A 332 -0.52 22.13 -2.50
CA ALA A 332 -1.58 21.11 -2.50
C ALA A 332 -1.11 19.81 -3.21
N TYR A 333 -0.41 19.96 -4.32
CA TYR A 333 0.19 18.84 -5.06
C TYR A 333 1.19 18.05 -4.19
N LYS A 334 2.05 18.77 -3.43
CA LYS A 334 3.02 18.15 -2.51
C LYS A 334 2.33 17.41 -1.37
N ARG A 335 1.29 18.02 -0.78
CA ARG A 335 0.53 17.41 0.32
C ARG A 335 -0.29 16.20 -0.14
N GLY A 336 -0.92 16.29 -1.30
CA GLY A 336 -1.69 15.22 -1.94
C GLY A 336 -3.06 14.96 -1.34
N THR A 337 -3.24 15.27 -0.05
CA THR A 337 -4.50 15.04 0.70
C THR A 337 -4.50 15.86 2.00
N SER A 338 -5.65 16.07 2.58
CA SER A 338 -5.77 16.47 3.99
C SER A 338 -5.52 15.24 4.88
N VAL A 339 -4.88 15.45 6.03
CA VAL A 339 -4.59 14.36 6.99
C VAL A 339 -5.36 14.60 8.27
N TYR A 340 -6.24 13.66 8.61
CA TYR A 340 -7.10 13.72 9.80
C TYR A 340 -6.44 12.93 10.93
N LEU A 341 -5.93 13.65 11.93
CA LEU A 341 -5.33 13.09 13.14
C LEU A 341 -6.36 13.06 14.28
N VAL A 342 -6.03 12.41 15.37
CA VAL A 342 -6.96 12.25 16.51
C VAL A 342 -7.36 13.60 17.10
N ASP A 343 -6.45 14.58 17.12
CA ASP A 343 -6.63 15.87 17.81
C ASP A 343 -6.72 17.08 16.85
N ARG A 344 -6.38 16.90 15.57
CA ARG A 344 -6.30 18.00 14.61
C ARG A 344 -6.38 17.50 13.16
N VAL A 345 -6.65 18.45 12.26
CA VAL A 345 -6.57 18.22 10.80
C VAL A 345 -5.39 19.02 10.26
N VAL A 346 -4.58 18.40 9.40
CA VAL A 346 -3.58 19.08 8.58
C VAL A 346 -4.17 19.20 7.18
N PRO A 347 -4.74 20.35 6.80
CA PRO A 347 -5.47 20.45 5.55
C PRO A 347 -4.55 20.51 4.33
N MET A 348 -5.03 19.99 3.19
CA MET A 348 -4.35 20.10 1.90
C MET A 348 -4.32 21.55 1.40
N LEU A 349 -5.37 22.31 1.68
CA LEU A 349 -5.55 23.70 1.25
C LEU A 349 -5.66 24.63 2.47
N PRO A 350 -5.23 25.91 2.37
CA PRO A 350 -5.42 26.87 3.45
C PRO A 350 -6.89 27.00 3.91
N GLU A 351 -7.09 27.27 5.18
CA GLU A 351 -8.44 27.29 5.81
C GLU A 351 -9.40 28.30 5.17
N VAL A 352 -8.92 29.40 4.60
CA VAL A 352 -9.75 30.36 3.86
C VAL A 352 -10.45 29.67 2.68
N LEU A 353 -9.83 28.63 2.12
CA LEU A 353 -10.44 27.78 1.10
C LEU A 353 -11.21 26.61 1.75
N SER A 354 -10.54 25.73 2.45
CA SER A 354 -11.10 24.45 2.90
C SER A 354 -12.30 24.59 3.84
N ASN A 355 -12.25 25.56 4.76
CA ASN A 355 -13.34 25.81 5.73
C ASN A 355 -14.17 27.06 5.35
N GLY A 356 -13.65 27.87 4.42
CA GLY A 356 -14.22 29.15 3.99
C GLY A 356 -14.95 29.06 2.65
N ILE A 357 -14.39 29.70 1.63
CA ILE A 357 -15.10 29.93 0.35
C ILE A 357 -15.36 28.63 -0.43
N CYS A 358 -14.57 27.58 -0.24
CA CYS A 358 -14.83 26.26 -0.85
C CYS A 358 -15.68 25.34 0.03
N SER A 359 -15.92 25.68 1.29
CA SER A 359 -16.87 24.94 2.12
C SER A 359 -18.30 25.38 1.75
N LEU A 360 -19.17 24.42 1.42
CA LEU A 360 -20.54 24.67 0.99
C LEU A 360 -21.44 24.98 2.20
N ASN A 361 -21.09 26.04 2.91
CA ASN A 361 -21.80 26.51 4.12
C ASN A 361 -23.24 26.88 3.79
N ALA A 362 -24.16 26.52 4.70
CA ALA A 362 -25.57 26.87 4.53
C ALA A 362 -25.78 28.40 4.55
N HIS A 363 -26.72 28.87 3.75
CA HIS A 363 -27.15 30.27 3.62
C HIS A 363 -26.08 31.21 3.03
N GLU A 364 -25.11 30.62 2.28
CA GLU A 364 -24.10 31.39 1.59
C GLU A 364 -24.01 30.95 0.11
N ASP A 365 -23.81 31.93 -0.77
CA ASP A 365 -23.58 31.61 -2.19
C ASP A 365 -22.21 31.00 -2.37
N ARG A 366 -22.12 29.98 -3.25
CA ARG A 366 -20.86 29.27 -3.53
C ARG A 366 -20.74 28.93 -5.02
N TYR A 367 -19.52 29.00 -5.54
CA TYR A 367 -19.22 28.39 -6.83
C TYR A 367 -19.13 26.89 -6.67
N ALA A 368 -19.80 26.18 -7.59
CA ALA A 368 -19.79 24.73 -7.61
C ALA A 368 -19.66 24.19 -9.03
N MET A 369 -19.20 22.96 -9.15
CA MET A 369 -19.34 22.14 -10.34
C MET A 369 -20.51 21.19 -10.09
N THR A 370 -21.58 21.36 -10.83
CA THR A 370 -22.84 20.61 -10.66
C THR A 370 -22.99 19.53 -11.71
N CYS A 371 -23.30 18.32 -11.26
CA CYS A 371 -23.78 17.22 -12.08
C CYS A 371 -25.26 16.93 -11.77
N MET A 372 -26.16 17.24 -12.71
CA MET A 372 -27.57 16.86 -12.63
C MET A 372 -27.76 15.56 -13.40
N MET A 373 -28.30 14.55 -12.77
CA MET A 373 -28.47 13.19 -13.34
C MET A 373 -29.93 12.75 -13.26
N GLU A 374 -30.42 12.13 -14.34
CA GLU A 374 -31.68 11.40 -14.29
C GLU A 374 -31.36 9.90 -14.13
N ILE A 375 -31.93 9.28 -13.09
CA ILE A 375 -31.64 7.91 -12.67
C ILE A 375 -32.95 7.10 -12.73
N ASP A 376 -32.93 5.96 -13.42
CA ASP A 376 -34.06 5.04 -13.47
C ASP A 376 -34.11 4.10 -12.25
N ASP A 377 -35.16 3.29 -12.17
CA ASP A 377 -35.38 2.33 -11.07
C ASP A 377 -34.33 1.21 -10.98
N SER A 378 -33.54 1.01 -12.04
CA SER A 378 -32.44 0.04 -12.05
C SER A 378 -31.14 0.62 -11.50
N GLY A 379 -31.07 1.95 -11.33
CA GLY A 379 -29.86 2.70 -10.96
C GLY A 379 -29.02 3.15 -12.15
N THR A 380 -29.56 3.03 -13.37
CA THR A 380 -28.87 3.52 -14.59
C THR A 380 -29.05 5.01 -14.72
N VAL A 381 -27.96 5.74 -14.97
CA VAL A 381 -28.00 7.17 -15.31
C VAL A 381 -28.43 7.26 -16.78
N VAL A 382 -29.68 7.63 -17.04
CA VAL A 382 -30.26 7.71 -18.40
C VAL A 382 -29.97 9.05 -19.08
N ASN A 383 -29.68 10.08 -18.28
CA ASN A 383 -29.30 11.41 -18.79
C ASN A 383 -28.47 12.14 -17.76
N TYR A 384 -27.56 13.02 -18.16
CA TYR A 384 -26.82 13.87 -17.24
C TYR A 384 -26.32 15.16 -17.91
N ARG A 385 -26.08 16.17 -17.08
CA ARG A 385 -25.43 17.42 -17.49
C ARG A 385 -24.46 17.85 -16.40
N ILE A 386 -23.24 18.24 -16.83
CA ILE A 386 -22.22 18.77 -15.91
C ILE A 386 -21.92 20.21 -16.32
N ARG A 387 -22.01 21.14 -15.37
CA ARG A 387 -21.70 22.57 -15.61
C ARG A 387 -21.19 23.26 -14.35
N PRO A 388 -20.36 24.28 -14.50
CA PRO A 388 -20.12 25.22 -13.41
C PRO A 388 -21.42 25.91 -13.01
N SER A 389 -21.60 26.15 -11.73
CA SER A 389 -22.84 26.74 -11.17
C SER A 389 -22.56 27.75 -10.05
N ILE A 390 -23.57 28.49 -9.68
CA ILE A 390 -23.67 29.22 -8.42
C ILE A 390 -24.80 28.56 -7.65
N ILE A 391 -24.52 28.13 -6.42
CA ILE A 391 -25.45 27.42 -5.56
C ILE A 391 -25.64 28.14 -4.25
N HIS A 392 -26.73 27.82 -3.55
CA HIS A 392 -27.06 28.34 -2.22
C HIS A 392 -27.58 27.15 -1.39
N VAL A 393 -26.76 26.62 -0.50
CA VAL A 393 -27.16 25.47 0.34
C VAL A 393 -28.21 25.95 1.35
N GLY A 394 -29.38 25.33 1.33
CA GLY A 394 -30.47 25.68 2.19
C GLY A 394 -30.28 25.26 3.65
N ARG A 395 -29.61 24.12 3.86
CA ARG A 395 -29.34 23.61 5.21
C ARG A 395 -28.14 22.67 5.25
N ARG A 396 -27.37 22.82 6.32
CA ARG A 396 -26.37 21.80 6.70
C ARG A 396 -27.06 20.76 7.58
N CYS A 397 -26.92 19.47 7.24
CA CYS A 397 -27.44 18.35 8.01
C CYS A 397 -26.29 17.46 8.51
N SER A 398 -26.53 16.78 9.62
CA SER A 398 -25.62 15.68 10.01
C SER A 398 -26.22 14.32 9.66
N TYR A 399 -25.36 13.31 9.45
CA TYR A 399 -25.80 11.91 9.22
C TYR A 399 -26.78 11.47 10.31
N LYS A 400 -26.53 11.84 11.55
CA LYS A 400 -27.32 11.48 12.71
C LYS A 400 -28.70 12.14 12.68
N GLU A 401 -28.79 13.44 12.32
CA GLU A 401 -30.06 14.14 12.16
C GLU A 401 -30.93 13.54 11.07
N VAL A 402 -30.32 13.28 9.89
CA VAL A 402 -31.04 12.70 8.74
C VAL A 402 -31.57 11.32 9.12
N TYR A 403 -30.74 10.47 9.76
CA TYR A 403 -31.16 9.16 10.25
C TYR A 403 -32.35 9.27 11.18
N LYS A 404 -32.30 10.15 12.20
CA LYS A 404 -33.40 10.36 13.16
C LYS A 404 -34.69 10.85 12.47
N ALA A 405 -34.53 11.76 11.52
CA ALA A 405 -35.69 12.32 10.80
C ALA A 405 -36.38 11.26 9.92
N LEU A 406 -35.60 10.42 9.21
CA LEU A 406 -36.17 9.45 8.25
C LEU A 406 -36.62 8.14 8.92
N GLU A 407 -35.88 7.66 9.91
CA GLU A 407 -36.11 6.34 10.52
C GLU A 407 -36.84 6.41 11.87
N GLU A 408 -36.63 7.48 12.65
CA GLU A 408 -37.24 7.63 13.99
C GLU A 408 -38.38 8.65 14.01
N ASN A 409 -38.62 9.37 12.91
CA ASN A 409 -39.60 10.48 12.80
C ASN A 409 -39.34 11.62 13.81
N ILE A 410 -38.09 11.83 14.18
CA ILE A 410 -37.67 12.96 15.04
C ILE A 410 -37.15 14.06 14.11
N VAL A 411 -38.01 15.02 13.80
CA VAL A 411 -37.75 16.05 12.78
C VAL A 411 -37.60 17.40 13.44
N PRO A 412 -36.44 18.07 13.41
CA PRO A 412 -36.32 19.48 13.83
C PRO A 412 -37.17 20.40 12.96
N ASP A 413 -37.65 21.49 13.54
CA ASP A 413 -38.55 22.45 12.85
C ASP A 413 -37.92 22.98 11.55
N ASP A 414 -36.61 23.26 11.55
CA ASP A 414 -35.90 23.80 10.40
C ASP A 414 -35.56 22.74 9.34
N LEU A 415 -35.85 21.45 9.59
CA LEU A 415 -35.64 20.35 8.64
C LEU A 415 -36.97 19.95 7.95
N VAL A 416 -38.09 20.37 8.43
CA VAL A 416 -39.44 19.93 7.96
C VAL A 416 -39.59 20.11 6.44
N ASP A 417 -39.20 21.29 5.93
CA ASP A 417 -39.33 21.60 4.50
C ASP A 417 -38.42 20.75 3.59
N PHE A 418 -37.37 20.15 4.16
CA PHE A 418 -36.40 19.31 3.42
C PHE A 418 -36.78 17.83 3.42
N ILE A 419 -37.72 17.38 4.25
CA ILE A 419 -38.09 15.98 4.40
C ILE A 419 -38.53 15.33 3.09
N PRO A 420 -39.35 15.95 2.23
CA PRO A 420 -39.70 15.33 0.96
C PRO A 420 -38.47 15.03 0.10
N MET A 421 -37.54 15.97 -0.03
CA MET A 421 -36.29 15.81 -0.79
C MET A 421 -35.40 14.71 -0.15
N LEU A 422 -35.27 14.72 1.17
CA LEU A 422 -34.44 13.70 1.87
C LEU A 422 -35.01 12.30 1.70
N ARG A 423 -36.32 12.12 1.63
CA ARG A 423 -36.96 10.82 1.30
C ARG A 423 -36.65 10.39 -0.11
N ASP A 424 -36.71 11.30 -1.08
CA ASP A 424 -36.32 10.99 -2.48
C ASP A 424 -34.83 10.61 -2.57
N LEU A 425 -33.96 11.33 -1.89
CA LEU A 425 -32.52 11.03 -1.81
C LEU A 425 -32.28 9.64 -1.17
N ALA A 426 -33.03 9.29 -0.12
CA ALA A 426 -32.94 7.97 0.52
C ALA A 426 -33.34 6.85 -0.47
N GLU A 427 -34.39 7.05 -1.27
CA GLU A 427 -34.79 6.07 -2.30
C GLU A 427 -33.72 5.97 -3.40
N ILE A 428 -33.17 7.09 -3.88
CA ILE A 428 -32.06 7.11 -4.83
C ILE A 428 -30.87 6.30 -4.26
N SER A 429 -30.51 6.53 -3.01
CA SER A 429 -29.42 5.80 -2.32
C SER A 429 -29.66 4.28 -2.33
N LYS A 430 -30.88 3.84 -2.01
CA LYS A 430 -31.27 2.42 -2.05
C LYS A 430 -31.12 1.83 -3.47
N ILE A 431 -31.58 2.57 -4.48
CA ILE A 431 -31.50 2.17 -5.90
C ILE A 431 -30.01 2.01 -6.30
N LEU A 432 -29.19 3.01 -6.02
CA LEU A 432 -27.76 3.00 -6.35
C LEU A 432 -27.02 1.89 -5.59
N ASN A 433 -27.37 1.65 -4.33
CA ASN A 433 -26.80 0.57 -3.54
C ASN A 433 -27.13 -0.83 -4.14
N ARG A 434 -28.38 -1.04 -4.55
CA ARG A 434 -28.78 -2.28 -5.24
C ARG A 434 -27.96 -2.46 -6.54
N MET A 435 -27.76 -1.39 -7.30
CA MET A 435 -26.98 -1.41 -8.54
C MET A 435 -25.51 -1.76 -8.26
N ARG A 436 -24.90 -1.12 -7.25
CA ARG A 436 -23.51 -1.39 -6.83
C ARG A 436 -23.32 -2.86 -6.44
N ARG A 437 -24.26 -3.43 -5.64
CA ARG A 437 -24.22 -4.83 -5.22
C ARG A 437 -24.33 -5.78 -6.41
N ARG A 438 -25.21 -5.49 -7.39
CA ARG A 438 -25.31 -6.29 -8.64
C ARG A 438 -24.00 -6.27 -9.45
N ARG A 439 -23.23 -5.16 -9.38
CA ARG A 439 -21.91 -5.04 -10.02
C ARG A 439 -20.80 -5.75 -9.26
N GLY A 440 -21.07 -6.31 -8.09
CA GLY A 440 -20.11 -7.06 -7.29
C GLY A 440 -19.45 -6.25 -6.16
N ALA A 441 -20.00 -5.12 -5.79
CA ALA A 441 -19.51 -4.37 -4.62
C ALA A 441 -19.71 -5.20 -3.34
N LEU A 442 -18.69 -5.23 -2.49
CA LEU A 442 -18.74 -5.87 -1.17
C LEU A 442 -18.77 -4.77 -0.10
N ASP A 443 -19.78 -4.82 0.74
CA ASP A 443 -19.86 -3.96 1.91
C ASP A 443 -19.42 -4.78 3.13
N PHE A 444 -18.53 -4.24 3.93
CA PHE A 444 -18.07 -4.87 5.17
C PHE A 444 -18.71 -4.15 6.36
N ASP A 445 -19.53 -4.86 7.09
CA ASP A 445 -20.07 -4.38 8.37
C ASP A 445 -19.04 -4.71 9.47
N PHE A 446 -18.40 -3.70 10.04
CA PHE A 446 -17.43 -3.83 11.13
C PHE A 446 -18.11 -3.51 12.48
#